data_67533cebe2f6e9e8011da0611db7367b
#
_entry.id   67533cebe2f6e9e8011da0611db7367b
#
_cell.length_a   1.000
_cell.length_b   1.000
_cell.length_c   1.000
_cell.angle_alpha   90.00
_cell.angle_beta   90.00
_cell.angle_gamma   90.00
#
_symmetry.space_group_name_H-M   'P 1'
#
loop_
_entity.id
_entity.type
_entity.pdbx_description
1 polymer ?
#
loop_
_entity_poly.entity_id
_entity_poly.type
_entity_poly.pdbx_seq_one_letter_code
_entity_poly.pdbx_strand_id
1 'polypeptide(L)'
;MAPKKSAPKAAPKTLKPTATAKAELPPKVQKVPRAAKPAATADVVVIGGGHNGLVAAAYLARAGVKTILVEARTELGGMALTGDVDGVRAPMLSHTVGRFRPRVARDLGLQGKVKLVEPEARNFAPHPTNGTAITLWRDAKRTAAELATRPNGEKVAAGYLKLDGRLRRVGAYFEKVLDGIPPDLDGGKSVAELLAGFAFRAPFSGLEEGDGREILRMLPMSASDLVNEYINDEHLEALISWRGSRYNASGPISPGTGASLLFDSITGDGADGGASGETVVAIGGPGALISAIADAARGFGAEIRTGAQVTAITERDGRVTGVALASGEEIIAPYVLSTLDPKSTLLNLLGVEATGPELRRRLRATRNTGVTAKLNILLDQLPTFPSAGSAAEQEVRLRGRITILSDILGIERAFDSSKYGEMSEVPVVEAMIPTLIDPSLTNDKRHLLSAVVQYAPVDLKGGWTADARKTLADRAVAVLESVAPGISGHIVARQLITPADLQNDWGATGGHAMHVNEGFDQFAQWRPLYGIGRYETPIDGLFLSGAGTAPGGGVTGAPGANAAEKLIRHLRRAAE
;
A
#
# COMPACT_ATOMS: atom_id res chain seq x y z
N MET A 1 -45.00 27.05 -59.11
CA MET A 1 -43.67 26.66 -58.68
C MET A 1 -43.80 25.50 -57.70
N ALA A 2 -43.45 24.30 -58.12
CA ALA A 2 -43.54 23.10 -57.28
C ALA A 2 -42.23 22.88 -56.49
N PRO A 3 -42.25 22.36 -55.26
CA PRO A 3 -41.05 22.15 -54.48
C PRO A 3 -40.32 20.89 -54.92
N LYS A 4 -39.00 20.99 -55.04
CA LYS A 4 -38.05 19.90 -55.35
C LYS A 4 -38.04 18.84 -54.26
N LYS A 5 -38.24 17.57 -54.65
CA LYS A 5 -38.06 16.41 -53.80
C LYS A 5 -36.55 16.23 -53.46
N SER A 6 -36.23 16.14 -52.20
CA SER A 6 -34.89 15.78 -51.68
C SER A 6 -34.71 14.26 -51.80
N ALA A 7 -33.49 13.84 -52.22
CA ALA A 7 -33.07 12.46 -52.34
C ALA A 7 -32.93 11.77 -50.97
N PRO A 8 -33.12 10.43 -50.87
CA PRO A 8 -33.00 9.70 -49.61
C PRO A 8 -31.56 9.57 -49.16
N LYS A 9 -31.31 9.81 -47.87
CA LYS A 9 -30.02 9.58 -47.17
C LYS A 9 -29.70 8.08 -47.19
N ALA A 10 -28.49 7.76 -47.57
CA ALA A 10 -27.91 6.42 -47.52
C ALA A 10 -27.90 5.88 -46.07
N ALA A 11 -28.28 4.60 -45.93
CA ALA A 11 -28.23 3.88 -44.65
C ALA A 11 -26.77 3.70 -44.14
N PRO A 12 -26.55 3.70 -42.82
CA PRO A 12 -25.22 3.51 -42.27
C PRO A 12 -24.71 2.10 -42.55
N LYS A 13 -23.47 1.99 -43.06
CA LYS A 13 -22.77 0.73 -43.27
C LYS A 13 -22.53 0.07 -41.91
N THR A 14 -23.09 -1.13 -41.73
CA THR A 14 -22.75 -2.06 -40.64
C THR A 14 -21.27 -2.42 -40.73
N LEU A 15 -20.49 -1.98 -39.78
CA LEU A 15 -19.12 -2.44 -39.56
C LEU A 15 -19.16 -3.90 -39.09
N LYS A 16 -18.50 -4.79 -39.85
CA LYS A 16 -18.26 -6.17 -39.42
C LYS A 16 -17.41 -6.13 -38.13
N PRO A 17 -17.70 -6.99 -37.15
CA PRO A 17 -16.86 -7.06 -35.94
C PRO A 17 -15.44 -7.48 -36.35
N THR A 18 -14.46 -6.66 -35.99
CA THR A 18 -13.05 -7.01 -36.06
C THR A 18 -12.82 -8.23 -35.18
N ALA A 19 -12.17 -9.24 -35.72
CA ALA A 19 -11.82 -10.45 -34.98
C ALA A 19 -11.08 -10.07 -33.70
N THR A 20 -11.68 -10.41 -32.57
CA THR A 20 -11.04 -10.36 -31.26
C THR A 20 -9.77 -11.19 -31.32
N ALA A 21 -8.62 -10.56 -31.08
CA ALA A 21 -7.37 -11.27 -30.87
C ALA A 21 -7.62 -12.34 -29.78
N LYS A 22 -7.37 -13.61 -30.14
CA LYS A 22 -7.43 -14.71 -29.18
C LYS A 22 -6.43 -14.39 -28.07
N ALA A 23 -6.94 -14.20 -26.86
CA ALA A 23 -6.10 -14.18 -25.68
C ALA A 23 -5.29 -15.48 -25.69
N GLU A 24 -3.98 -15.39 -25.79
CA GLU A 24 -3.10 -16.53 -25.60
C GLU A 24 -3.37 -17.11 -24.22
N LEU A 25 -3.72 -18.38 -24.19
CA LEU A 25 -3.83 -19.14 -22.96
C LEU A 25 -2.49 -19.07 -22.23
N PRO A 26 -2.48 -18.87 -20.90
CA PRO A 26 -1.24 -18.90 -20.14
C PRO A 26 -0.49 -20.20 -20.45
N PRO A 27 0.84 -20.19 -20.44
CA PRO A 27 1.65 -21.34 -20.82
C PRO A 27 1.20 -22.55 -19.98
N LYS A 28 1.01 -23.70 -20.65
CA LYS A 28 0.63 -24.95 -20.01
C LYS A 28 1.54 -25.16 -18.80
N VAL A 29 0.93 -25.33 -17.61
CA VAL A 29 1.62 -25.75 -16.40
C VAL A 29 2.54 -26.90 -16.78
N GLN A 30 3.84 -26.69 -16.74
CA GLN A 30 4.82 -27.75 -16.98
C GLN A 30 4.58 -28.79 -15.89
N LYS A 31 4.40 -30.05 -16.30
CA LYS A 31 4.32 -31.18 -15.37
C LYS A 31 5.57 -31.12 -14.49
N VAL A 32 5.36 -30.88 -13.19
CA VAL A 32 6.42 -30.89 -12.19
C VAL A 32 7.17 -32.22 -12.32
N PRO A 33 8.49 -32.22 -12.49
CA PRO A 33 9.27 -33.45 -12.52
C PRO A 33 9.03 -34.22 -11.23
N ARG A 34 8.87 -35.55 -11.34
CA ARG A 34 8.61 -36.46 -10.21
C ARG A 34 9.70 -36.24 -9.14
N ALA A 35 9.26 -35.99 -7.91
CA ALA A 35 10.00 -35.54 -6.77
C ALA A 35 11.43 -36.07 -6.63
N ALA A 36 12.39 -35.14 -6.56
CA ALA A 36 13.64 -35.37 -5.87
C ALA A 36 13.35 -35.61 -4.38
N LYS A 37 14.22 -36.33 -3.65
CA LYS A 37 14.08 -36.52 -2.20
C LYS A 37 13.84 -35.18 -1.52
N PRO A 38 12.89 -35.07 -0.56
CA PRO A 38 12.64 -33.83 0.16
C PRO A 38 13.94 -33.37 0.81
N ALA A 39 14.36 -32.13 0.50
CA ALA A 39 15.62 -31.59 1.00
C ALA A 39 15.47 -30.98 2.40
N ALA A 40 14.24 -30.62 2.81
CA ALA A 40 13.99 -30.02 4.11
C ALA A 40 12.59 -30.35 4.66
N THR A 41 12.45 -30.27 5.99
CA THR A 41 11.18 -30.37 6.71
C THR A 41 11.03 -29.20 7.66
N ALA A 42 9.80 -28.67 7.78
CA ALA A 42 9.43 -27.63 8.74
C ALA A 42 8.04 -27.93 9.33
N ASP A 43 7.69 -27.30 10.44
CA ASP A 43 6.31 -27.28 10.91
C ASP A 43 5.50 -26.30 10.08
N VAL A 44 6.11 -25.15 9.74
CA VAL A 44 5.49 -24.09 8.93
C VAL A 44 6.49 -23.60 7.88
N VAL A 45 6.03 -23.48 6.63
CA VAL A 45 6.71 -22.69 5.59
C VAL A 45 6.03 -21.34 5.45
N VAL A 46 6.81 -20.26 5.54
CA VAL A 46 6.36 -18.89 5.25
C VAL A 46 6.81 -18.51 3.85
N ILE A 47 5.87 -18.14 2.97
CA ILE A 47 6.17 -17.70 1.60
C ILE A 47 6.20 -16.18 1.54
N GLY A 48 7.34 -15.61 1.14
CA GLY A 48 7.58 -14.19 0.95
C GLY A 48 8.36 -13.53 2.08
N GLY A 49 9.47 -12.87 1.73
CA GLY A 49 10.42 -12.19 2.62
C GLY A 49 10.17 -10.69 2.78
N GLY A 50 8.94 -10.21 2.55
CA GLY A 50 8.51 -8.87 2.89
C GLY A 50 8.34 -8.70 4.41
N HIS A 51 8.08 -7.46 4.88
CA HIS A 51 7.92 -7.17 6.31
C HIS A 51 6.89 -8.07 7.02
N ASN A 52 5.77 -8.41 6.38
CA ASN A 52 4.75 -9.28 6.97
C ASN A 52 5.24 -10.73 7.12
N GLY A 53 5.95 -11.26 6.12
CA GLY A 53 6.50 -12.61 6.19
C GLY A 53 7.58 -12.75 7.24
N LEU A 54 8.47 -11.77 7.32
CA LEU A 54 9.52 -11.73 8.34
C LEU A 54 8.93 -11.62 9.75
N VAL A 55 7.91 -10.78 9.95
CA VAL A 55 7.17 -10.70 11.23
C VAL A 55 6.50 -12.04 11.55
N ALA A 56 5.80 -12.65 10.59
CA ALA A 56 5.16 -13.94 10.81
C ALA A 56 6.18 -15.04 11.20
N ALA A 57 7.30 -15.13 10.48
CA ALA A 57 8.37 -16.06 10.78
C ALA A 57 8.96 -15.83 12.17
N ALA A 58 9.16 -14.56 12.57
CA ALA A 58 9.66 -14.23 13.90
C ALA A 58 8.69 -14.65 15.02
N TYR A 59 7.37 -14.40 14.85
CA TYR A 59 6.36 -14.82 15.84
C TYR A 59 6.26 -16.33 15.97
N LEU A 60 6.27 -17.08 14.84
CA LEU A 60 6.23 -18.54 14.82
C LEU A 60 7.47 -19.13 15.49
N ALA A 61 8.67 -18.69 15.09
CA ALA A 61 9.91 -19.18 15.67
C ALA A 61 10.02 -18.86 17.17
N ARG A 62 9.62 -17.65 17.60
CA ARG A 62 9.54 -17.27 19.02
C ARG A 62 8.60 -18.18 19.83
N ALA A 63 7.56 -18.73 19.19
CA ALA A 63 6.65 -19.69 19.80
C ALA A 63 7.19 -21.15 19.79
N GLY A 64 8.42 -21.38 19.32
CA GLY A 64 9.05 -22.69 19.25
C GLY A 64 8.65 -23.52 18.01
N VAL A 65 7.99 -22.91 17.02
CA VAL A 65 7.57 -23.56 15.78
C VAL A 65 8.76 -23.60 14.80
N LYS A 66 9.14 -24.77 14.31
CA LYS A 66 10.20 -24.91 13.30
C LYS A 66 9.75 -24.28 11.99
N THR A 67 10.29 -23.08 11.71
CA THR A 67 9.84 -22.20 10.64
C THR A 67 10.92 -22.02 9.58
N ILE A 68 10.55 -22.24 8.30
CA ILE A 68 11.38 -21.90 7.14
C ILE A 68 10.65 -20.80 6.36
N LEU A 69 11.30 -19.65 6.20
CA LEU A 69 10.84 -18.59 5.30
C LEU A 69 11.56 -18.70 3.98
N VAL A 70 10.83 -18.64 2.87
CA VAL A 70 11.35 -18.65 1.50
C VAL A 70 10.99 -17.36 0.76
N GLU A 71 12.00 -16.75 0.14
CA GLU A 71 11.89 -15.52 -0.65
C GLU A 71 12.46 -15.76 -2.05
N ALA A 72 11.71 -15.35 -3.08
CA ALA A 72 12.12 -15.56 -4.48
C ALA A 72 13.33 -14.71 -4.86
N ARG A 73 13.42 -13.48 -4.35
CA ARG A 73 14.52 -12.56 -4.62
C ARG A 73 15.73 -12.89 -3.75
N THR A 74 16.89 -12.39 -4.15
CA THR A 74 18.13 -12.48 -3.33
C THR A 74 18.09 -11.54 -2.14
N GLU A 75 17.21 -10.54 -2.15
CA GLU A 75 17.07 -9.49 -1.15
C GLU A 75 15.75 -9.58 -0.42
N LEU A 76 15.76 -9.34 0.87
CA LEU A 76 14.57 -9.26 1.71
C LEU A 76 13.97 -7.86 1.66
N GLY A 77 12.66 -7.75 1.87
CA GLY A 77 12.00 -6.47 2.09
C GLY A 77 10.69 -6.28 1.33
N GLY A 78 10.51 -6.95 0.20
CA GLY A 78 9.32 -6.73 -0.64
C GLY A 78 9.17 -5.24 -1.00
N MET A 79 7.99 -4.66 -0.75
CA MET A 79 7.71 -3.25 -1.06
C MET A 79 8.44 -2.25 -0.14
N ALA A 80 9.06 -2.70 0.95
CA ALA A 80 9.87 -1.90 1.88
C ALA A 80 11.38 -2.06 1.66
N LEU A 81 11.78 -2.58 0.50
CA LEU A 81 13.19 -2.72 0.12
C LEU A 81 13.86 -1.35 -0.03
N THR A 82 15.07 -1.21 0.49
CA THR A 82 16.02 -0.14 0.12
C THR A 82 17.02 -0.74 -0.86
N GLY A 83 16.93 -0.33 -2.12
CA GLY A 83 17.83 -0.75 -3.19
C GLY A 83 18.87 0.31 -3.51
N ASP A 84 19.44 0.22 -4.69
CA ASP A 84 20.48 1.12 -5.19
C ASP A 84 20.01 1.82 -6.47
N VAL A 85 20.32 3.11 -6.58
CA VAL A 85 20.19 3.91 -7.79
C VAL A 85 21.51 4.61 -8.02
N ASP A 86 22.32 4.09 -8.92
CA ASP A 86 23.61 4.66 -9.30
C ASP A 86 24.52 5.00 -8.08
N GLY A 87 24.62 4.06 -7.13
CA GLY A 87 25.44 4.18 -5.92
C GLY A 87 24.77 4.95 -4.76
N VAL A 88 23.52 5.38 -4.90
CA VAL A 88 22.73 6.00 -3.84
C VAL A 88 21.67 5.04 -3.36
N ARG A 89 21.58 4.81 -2.06
CA ARG A 89 20.56 3.95 -1.46
C ARG A 89 19.20 4.60 -1.52
N ALA A 90 18.23 3.94 -2.13
CA ALA A 90 16.91 4.49 -2.41
C ALA A 90 15.77 3.55 -1.97
N PRO A 91 14.67 4.07 -1.43
CA PRO A 91 13.47 3.27 -1.20
C PRO A 91 12.85 2.87 -2.54
N MET A 92 12.62 1.56 -2.73
CA MET A 92 12.10 1.02 -3.99
C MET A 92 10.59 1.26 -4.15
N LEU A 93 9.83 1.33 -3.06
CA LEU A 93 8.43 1.75 -3.10
C LEU A 93 8.05 2.56 -1.85
N SER A 94 8.03 1.96 -0.67
CA SER A 94 7.63 2.64 0.57
C SER A 94 8.67 3.67 1.00
N HIS A 95 8.22 4.91 1.30
CA HIS A 95 9.07 5.98 1.83
C HIS A 95 9.20 5.94 3.36
N THR A 96 8.10 5.63 4.04
CA THR A 96 7.93 5.81 5.48
C THR A 96 7.59 4.49 6.18
N VAL A 97 7.84 4.45 7.47
CA VAL A 97 7.60 3.29 8.33
C VAL A 97 6.74 3.61 9.56
N GLY A 98 6.15 4.80 9.62
CA GLY A 98 5.44 5.30 10.80
C GLY A 98 4.14 4.57 11.13
N ARG A 99 3.69 3.67 10.26
CA ARG A 99 2.55 2.79 10.52
C ARG A 99 2.95 1.46 11.17
N PHE A 100 4.26 1.18 11.34
CA PHE A 100 4.72 -0.07 11.96
C PHE A 100 4.21 -0.17 13.40
N ARG A 101 3.55 -1.30 13.71
CA ARG A 101 2.81 -1.43 14.97
C ARG A 101 3.74 -1.51 16.18
N PRO A 102 3.54 -0.65 17.20
CA PRO A 102 4.34 -0.67 18.43
C PRO A 102 4.31 -2.00 19.15
N ARG A 103 3.17 -2.72 19.09
CA ARG A 103 3.04 -4.07 19.61
C ARG A 103 4.05 -5.00 18.93
N VAL A 104 4.13 -4.98 17.62
CA VAL A 104 5.05 -5.83 16.85
C VAL A 104 6.50 -5.46 17.16
N ALA A 105 6.82 -4.15 17.21
CA ALA A 105 8.16 -3.69 17.57
C ALA A 105 8.58 -4.16 18.98
N ARG A 106 7.67 -4.11 19.95
CA ARG A 106 7.89 -4.57 21.33
C ARG A 106 8.11 -6.08 21.40
N ASP A 107 7.20 -6.83 20.76
CA ASP A 107 7.21 -8.30 20.78
C ASP A 107 8.46 -8.90 20.13
N LEU A 108 9.02 -8.22 19.14
CA LEU A 108 10.24 -8.64 18.44
C LEU A 108 11.52 -8.00 18.99
N GLY A 109 11.43 -7.16 20.02
CA GLY A 109 12.59 -6.49 20.63
C GLY A 109 13.28 -5.51 19.69
N LEU A 110 12.52 -4.78 18.86
CA LEU A 110 13.06 -3.85 17.86
C LEU A 110 13.30 -2.44 18.40
N GLN A 111 12.90 -2.15 19.66
CA GLN A 111 13.11 -0.83 20.25
C GLN A 111 14.60 -0.47 20.27
N GLY A 112 14.94 0.69 19.72
CA GLY A 112 16.31 1.17 19.62
C GLY A 112 17.19 0.47 18.59
N LYS A 113 16.69 -0.57 17.89
CA LYS A 113 17.43 -1.26 16.81
C LYS A 113 17.44 -0.46 15.50
N VAL A 114 16.41 0.35 15.28
CA VAL A 114 16.28 1.22 14.11
C VAL A 114 16.09 2.64 14.60
N LYS A 115 16.90 3.56 14.11
CA LYS A 115 16.73 4.98 14.40
C LYS A 115 15.63 5.54 13.50
N LEU A 116 14.56 6.03 14.12
CA LEU A 116 13.44 6.66 13.44
C LEU A 116 13.51 8.17 13.58
N VAL A 117 13.18 8.88 12.53
CA VAL A 117 13.13 10.35 12.48
C VAL A 117 11.76 10.78 11.95
N GLU A 118 11.10 11.65 12.67
CA GLU A 118 9.86 12.29 12.25
C GLU A 118 10.08 13.78 12.02
N PRO A 119 9.93 14.29 10.78
CA PRO A 119 10.04 15.71 10.50
C PRO A 119 8.91 16.52 11.15
N GLU A 120 9.18 17.78 11.52
CA GLU A 120 8.15 18.70 12.01
C GLU A 120 7.11 19.03 10.92
N ALA A 121 7.56 19.30 9.68
CA ALA A 121 6.70 19.41 8.52
C ALA A 121 6.40 18.00 8.00
N ARG A 122 5.18 17.53 8.17
CA ARG A 122 4.78 16.21 7.66
C ARG A 122 4.50 16.21 6.19
N ASN A 123 3.89 17.29 5.68
CA ASN A 123 3.60 17.44 4.27
C ASN A 123 3.71 18.91 3.86
N PHE A 124 4.52 19.18 2.87
CA PHE A 124 4.60 20.45 2.17
C PHE A 124 3.91 20.29 0.82
N ALA A 125 2.89 21.08 0.55
CA ALA A 125 2.12 21.03 -0.69
C ALA A 125 2.24 22.37 -1.43
N PRO A 126 3.21 22.49 -2.35
CA PRO A 126 3.28 23.63 -3.28
C PRO A 126 2.18 23.49 -4.32
N HIS A 127 1.46 24.60 -4.59
CA HIS A 127 0.45 24.62 -5.64
C HIS A 127 1.10 24.79 -7.01
N PRO A 128 0.77 23.94 -8.01
CA PRO A 128 1.51 23.90 -9.28
C PRO A 128 1.37 25.16 -10.14
N THR A 129 0.37 26.02 -9.92
CA THR A 129 0.08 27.13 -10.84
C THR A 129 -0.03 28.51 -10.20
N ASN A 130 -0.29 28.64 -8.89
CA ASN A 130 -0.58 29.93 -8.27
C ASN A 130 0.51 30.45 -7.32
N GLY A 131 1.63 29.72 -7.18
CA GLY A 131 2.77 30.11 -6.37
C GLY A 131 2.54 30.05 -4.85
N THR A 132 1.39 29.56 -4.38
CA THR A 132 1.12 29.37 -2.95
C THR A 132 1.55 27.96 -2.49
N ALA A 133 1.58 27.75 -1.17
CA ALA A 133 1.79 26.43 -0.60
C ALA A 133 1.00 26.25 0.71
N ILE A 134 0.78 24.99 1.10
CA ILE A 134 0.27 24.59 2.41
C ILE A 134 1.32 23.72 3.06
N THR A 135 1.58 23.93 4.36
CA THR A 135 2.40 23.01 5.16
C THR A 135 1.53 22.38 6.23
N LEU A 136 1.40 21.06 6.19
CA LEU A 136 0.80 20.30 7.28
C LEU A 136 1.90 19.92 8.27
N TRP A 137 1.89 20.58 9.40
CA TRP A 137 2.82 20.35 10.48
C TRP A 137 2.38 19.16 11.35
N ARG A 138 3.31 18.54 12.05
CA ARG A 138 3.01 17.57 13.10
C ARG A 138 2.10 18.19 14.17
N ASP A 139 2.39 19.42 14.58
CA ASP A 139 1.48 20.20 15.43
C ASP A 139 0.36 20.82 14.58
N ALA A 140 -0.86 20.30 14.77
CA ALA A 140 -2.05 20.79 14.07
C ALA A 140 -2.35 22.28 14.37
N LYS A 141 -1.97 22.79 15.56
CA LYS A 141 -2.15 24.21 15.90
C LYS A 141 -1.22 25.10 15.07
N ARG A 142 0.00 24.65 14.80
CA ARG A 142 0.93 25.35 13.90
C ARG A 142 0.37 25.39 12.46
N THR A 143 -0.19 24.29 11.97
CA THR A 143 -0.90 24.27 10.68
C THR A 143 -2.05 25.27 10.66
N ALA A 144 -2.90 25.26 11.69
CA ALA A 144 -4.03 26.18 11.80
C ALA A 144 -3.57 27.64 11.86
N ALA A 145 -2.50 27.96 12.58
CA ALA A 145 -1.95 29.30 12.64
C ALA A 145 -1.48 29.82 11.28
N GLU A 146 -0.79 28.98 10.48
CA GLU A 146 -0.41 29.34 9.10
C GLU A 146 -1.64 29.50 8.18
N LEU A 147 -2.63 28.61 8.28
CA LEU A 147 -3.87 28.72 7.52
C LEU A 147 -4.64 30.01 7.84
N ALA A 148 -4.68 30.42 9.11
CA ALA A 148 -5.38 31.62 9.54
C ALA A 148 -4.84 32.93 8.91
N THR A 149 -3.58 32.95 8.46
CA THR A 149 -2.98 34.11 7.77
C THR A 149 -3.48 34.32 6.34
N ARG A 150 -4.18 33.33 5.77
CA ARG A 150 -4.69 33.35 4.39
C ARG A 150 -6.05 34.09 4.32
N PRO A 151 -6.48 34.56 3.14
CA PRO A 151 -7.83 35.07 2.96
C PRO A 151 -8.87 34.04 3.43
N ASN A 152 -9.85 34.46 4.24
CA ASN A 152 -10.84 33.59 4.91
C ASN A 152 -10.22 32.49 5.80
N GLY A 153 -8.96 32.59 6.15
CA GLY A 153 -8.14 31.56 6.76
C GLY A 153 -8.59 31.15 8.16
N GLU A 154 -9.17 32.05 8.98
CA GLU A 154 -9.65 31.69 10.34
C GLU A 154 -10.71 30.60 10.32
N LYS A 155 -11.66 30.66 9.37
CA LYS A 155 -12.70 29.64 9.20
C LYS A 155 -12.11 28.32 8.73
N VAL A 156 -11.17 28.35 7.81
CA VAL A 156 -10.45 27.18 7.29
C VAL A 156 -9.62 26.54 8.41
N ALA A 157 -8.90 27.33 9.18
CA ALA A 157 -8.11 26.88 10.34
C ALA A 157 -8.97 26.17 11.40
N ALA A 158 -10.12 26.77 11.73
CA ALA A 158 -11.07 26.17 12.68
C ALA A 158 -11.65 24.84 12.15
N GLY A 159 -11.99 24.76 10.86
CA GLY A 159 -12.43 23.53 10.20
C GLY A 159 -11.34 22.45 10.20
N TYR A 160 -10.11 22.82 9.87
CA TYR A 160 -8.96 21.92 9.91
C TYR A 160 -8.76 21.29 11.28
N LEU A 161 -8.78 22.08 12.36
CA LEU A 161 -8.63 21.56 13.73
C LEU A 161 -9.75 20.59 14.12
N LYS A 162 -10.98 20.86 13.68
CA LYS A 162 -12.12 19.94 13.92
C LYS A 162 -11.92 18.61 13.19
N LEU A 163 -11.55 18.65 11.92
CA LEU A 163 -11.28 17.46 11.12
C LEU A 163 -10.09 16.67 11.71
N ASP A 164 -8.97 17.35 11.99
CA ASP A 164 -7.76 16.72 12.56
C ASP A 164 -8.09 16.01 13.88
N GLY A 165 -8.78 16.69 14.79
CA GLY A 165 -9.20 16.10 16.05
C GLY A 165 -10.12 14.88 15.87
N ARG A 166 -11.03 14.92 14.89
CA ARG A 166 -11.89 13.76 14.57
C ARG A 166 -11.09 12.60 14.00
N LEU A 167 -10.21 12.84 13.04
CA LEU A 167 -9.38 11.79 12.45
C LEU A 167 -8.46 11.14 13.48
N ARG A 168 -7.91 11.90 14.42
CA ARG A 168 -7.11 11.37 15.55
C ARG A 168 -7.92 10.46 16.45
N ARG A 169 -9.13 10.86 16.88
CA ARG A 169 -9.99 10.01 17.73
C ARG A 169 -10.39 8.72 17.03
N VAL A 170 -10.82 8.82 15.78
CA VAL A 170 -11.20 7.66 14.97
C VAL A 170 -9.99 6.77 14.68
N GLY A 171 -8.83 7.36 14.39
CA GLY A 171 -7.57 6.64 14.22
C GLY A 171 -7.18 5.82 15.45
N ALA A 172 -7.24 6.42 16.65
CA ALA A 172 -6.95 5.73 17.90
C ALA A 172 -7.93 4.56 18.19
N TYR A 173 -9.17 4.68 17.75
CA TYR A 173 -10.14 3.60 17.84
C TYR A 173 -9.77 2.45 16.89
N PHE A 174 -9.54 2.76 15.60
CA PHE A 174 -9.19 1.75 14.60
C PHE A 174 -7.86 1.07 14.87
N GLU A 175 -6.91 1.75 15.49
CA GLU A 175 -5.64 1.15 15.91
C GLU A 175 -5.86 -0.14 16.70
N LYS A 176 -6.76 -0.10 17.69
CA LYS A 176 -7.07 -1.26 18.55
C LYS A 176 -7.74 -2.40 17.76
N VAL A 177 -8.54 -2.04 16.75
CA VAL A 177 -9.19 -3.02 15.86
C VAL A 177 -8.19 -3.68 14.94
N LEU A 178 -7.20 -2.92 14.44
CA LEU A 178 -6.21 -3.43 13.48
C LEU A 178 -5.18 -4.37 14.12
N ASP A 179 -4.89 -4.21 15.41
CA ASP A 179 -3.92 -5.05 16.13
C ASP A 179 -4.47 -6.43 16.50
N GLY A 180 -5.69 -6.76 16.11
CA GLY A 180 -6.37 -8.02 16.43
C GLY A 180 -6.73 -8.88 15.23
N ILE A 181 -6.99 -10.15 15.49
CA ILE A 181 -7.63 -11.04 14.53
C ILE A 181 -9.08 -10.59 14.35
N PRO A 182 -9.58 -10.37 13.11
CA PRO A 182 -10.96 -9.99 12.90
C PRO A 182 -11.95 -10.94 13.60
N PRO A 183 -13.08 -10.41 14.14
CA PRO A 183 -14.07 -11.23 14.83
C PRO A 183 -14.68 -12.31 13.93
N ASP A 184 -15.19 -13.38 14.53
CA ASP A 184 -15.93 -14.42 13.82
C ASP A 184 -17.38 -13.97 13.63
N LEU A 185 -17.76 -13.67 12.39
CA LEU A 185 -19.12 -13.29 12.07
C LEU A 185 -19.99 -14.52 11.70
N ASP A 186 -19.38 -15.68 11.45
CA ASP A 186 -20.09 -16.91 11.06
C ASP A 186 -20.52 -17.76 12.26
N GLY A 187 -20.14 -17.38 13.48
CA GLY A 187 -20.36 -18.13 14.72
C GLY A 187 -21.81 -18.26 15.20
N GLY A 188 -22.80 -18.07 14.32
CA GLY A 188 -24.23 -18.30 14.63
C GLY A 188 -24.85 -17.32 15.64
N LYS A 189 -24.16 -16.23 15.96
CA LYS A 189 -24.63 -15.20 16.88
C LYS A 189 -25.56 -14.23 16.14
N SER A 190 -26.55 -13.71 16.88
CA SER A 190 -27.47 -12.70 16.33
C SER A 190 -26.73 -11.47 15.80
N VAL A 191 -27.35 -10.71 14.88
CA VAL A 191 -26.77 -9.45 14.38
C VAL A 191 -26.39 -8.49 15.52
N ALA A 192 -27.13 -8.51 16.64
CA ALA A 192 -26.80 -7.76 17.83
C ALA A 192 -25.55 -8.26 18.56
N GLU A 193 -25.34 -9.60 18.59
CA GLU A 193 -24.09 -10.22 19.09
C GLU A 193 -22.95 -10.06 18.11
N LEU A 194 -23.26 -9.98 16.81
CA LEU A 194 -22.35 -9.64 15.75
C LEU A 194 -21.85 -8.19 15.90
N LEU A 195 -22.74 -7.24 16.09
CA LEU A 195 -22.42 -5.83 16.37
C LEU A 195 -21.80 -5.66 17.76
N ALA A 196 -22.12 -6.50 18.75
CA ALA A 196 -21.49 -6.52 20.06
C ALA A 196 -20.18 -7.33 20.06
N GLY A 197 -20.01 -8.29 19.16
CA GLY A 197 -18.79 -9.10 18.97
C GLY A 197 -17.73 -8.41 18.09
N PHE A 198 -18.10 -7.44 17.26
CA PHE A 198 -17.13 -6.46 16.86
C PHE A 198 -16.59 -5.86 18.14
N ALA A 199 -15.45 -6.19 18.60
CA ALA A 199 -14.66 -5.64 19.68
C ALA A 199 -15.12 -4.26 20.23
N PHE A 200 -16.38 -3.95 20.12
CA PHE A 200 -17.03 -2.67 20.25
C PHE A 200 -17.24 -2.29 21.71
N ARG A 201 -17.11 -3.21 22.65
CA ARG A 201 -17.31 -2.80 24.05
C ARG A 201 -16.11 -2.10 24.68
N ALA A 202 -14.90 -2.57 24.45
CA ALA A 202 -13.73 -1.97 25.07
C ALA A 202 -13.14 -0.76 24.28
N PRO A 203 -13.10 -0.78 22.92
CA PRO A 203 -12.62 0.37 22.16
C PRO A 203 -13.54 1.58 22.18
N PHE A 204 -14.86 1.42 22.31
CA PHE A 204 -15.81 2.55 22.39
C PHE A 204 -15.65 3.43 23.65
N SER A 205 -14.96 2.97 24.68
CA SER A 205 -14.74 3.76 25.89
C SER A 205 -13.91 5.04 25.70
N GLY A 206 -13.35 5.26 24.51
CA GLY A 206 -12.59 6.48 24.17
C GLY A 206 -13.23 7.34 23.06
N LEU A 207 -14.43 6.99 22.60
CA LEU A 207 -15.18 7.78 21.63
C LEU A 207 -16.14 8.73 22.33
N GLU A 208 -16.32 9.93 21.77
CA GLU A 208 -17.38 10.86 22.21
C GLU A 208 -18.76 10.30 21.83
N GLU A 209 -19.80 10.78 22.52
CA GLU A 209 -21.17 10.41 22.21
C GLU A 209 -21.49 10.75 20.74
N GLY A 210 -21.88 9.75 19.96
CA GLY A 210 -22.17 9.90 18.53
C GLY A 210 -21.02 9.50 17.60
N ASP A 211 -19.76 9.42 18.03
CA ASP A 211 -18.63 9.05 17.16
C ASP A 211 -18.83 7.67 16.51
N GLY A 212 -19.45 6.72 17.19
CA GLY A 212 -19.74 5.40 16.62
C GLY A 212 -20.69 5.45 15.41
N ARG A 213 -21.71 6.32 15.46
CA ARG A 213 -22.64 6.57 14.33
C ARG A 213 -21.92 7.27 13.19
N GLU A 214 -21.08 8.25 13.52
CA GLU A 214 -20.27 8.98 12.55
C GLU A 214 -19.28 8.06 11.82
N ILE A 215 -18.61 7.14 12.51
CA ILE A 215 -17.72 6.15 11.88
C ILE A 215 -18.47 5.35 10.83
N LEU A 216 -19.68 4.82 11.14
CA LEU A 216 -20.49 4.07 10.19
C LEU A 216 -20.90 4.90 8.98
N ARG A 217 -21.10 6.21 9.15
CA ARG A 217 -21.41 7.13 8.06
C ARG A 217 -20.18 7.45 7.22
N MET A 218 -19.02 7.68 7.85
CA MET A 218 -17.78 8.07 7.21
C MET A 218 -17.17 6.96 6.35
N LEU A 219 -17.32 5.70 6.73
CA LEU A 219 -16.72 4.56 6.04
C LEU A 219 -17.17 4.45 4.55
N PRO A 220 -18.45 4.54 4.18
CA PRO A 220 -18.87 4.48 2.79
C PRO A 220 -18.75 5.80 2.02
N MET A 221 -18.49 6.94 2.69
CA MET A 221 -18.35 8.25 2.05
C MET A 221 -17.15 8.29 1.11
N SER A 222 -17.16 9.24 0.19
CA SER A 222 -15.94 9.66 -0.48
C SER A 222 -15.05 10.47 0.47
N ALA A 223 -13.73 10.45 0.24
CA ALA A 223 -12.81 11.27 1.01
C ALA A 223 -13.08 12.77 0.81
N SER A 224 -13.47 13.17 -0.41
CA SER A 224 -13.83 14.55 -0.74
C SER A 224 -15.05 15.01 0.05
N ASP A 225 -16.15 14.24 0.05
CA ASP A 225 -17.36 14.60 0.81
C ASP A 225 -17.06 14.70 2.31
N LEU A 226 -16.27 13.75 2.84
CA LEU A 226 -15.90 13.76 4.25
C LEU A 226 -15.11 15.02 4.63
N VAL A 227 -14.15 15.42 3.80
CA VAL A 227 -13.29 16.59 4.07
C VAL A 227 -14.07 17.88 3.89
N ASN A 228 -14.95 17.97 2.88
CA ASN A 228 -15.78 19.12 2.57
C ASN A 228 -16.75 19.53 3.68
N GLU A 229 -17.12 18.59 4.56
CA GLU A 229 -17.94 18.93 5.73
C GLU A 229 -17.22 19.88 6.71
N TYR A 230 -15.89 19.96 6.64
CA TYR A 230 -15.04 20.73 7.55
C TYR A 230 -14.27 21.85 6.88
N ILE A 231 -13.86 21.67 5.63
CA ILE A 231 -12.89 22.50 4.93
C ILE A 231 -13.55 23.08 3.67
N ASN A 232 -13.37 24.39 3.48
CA ASN A 232 -13.75 25.12 2.28
C ASN A 232 -12.53 25.89 1.76
N ASP A 233 -11.51 25.15 1.33
CA ASP A 233 -10.28 25.61 0.66
C ASP A 233 -9.87 24.49 -0.30
N GLU A 234 -9.98 24.74 -1.60
CA GLU A 234 -9.83 23.71 -2.65
C GLU A 234 -8.50 22.97 -2.59
N HIS A 235 -7.41 23.68 -2.28
CA HIS A 235 -6.09 23.05 -2.21
C HIS A 235 -5.92 22.18 -0.95
N LEU A 236 -6.38 22.66 0.21
CA LEU A 236 -6.32 21.90 1.46
C LEU A 236 -7.27 20.69 1.41
N GLU A 237 -8.45 20.87 0.83
CA GLU A 237 -9.41 19.78 0.58
C GLU A 237 -8.77 18.68 -0.28
N ALA A 238 -8.19 19.07 -1.42
CA ALA A 238 -7.51 18.14 -2.32
C ALA A 238 -6.35 17.42 -1.62
N LEU A 239 -5.53 18.15 -0.86
CA LEU A 239 -4.38 17.60 -0.15
C LEU A 239 -4.76 16.53 0.88
N ILE A 240 -5.84 16.73 1.63
CA ILE A 240 -6.28 15.76 2.64
C ILE A 240 -7.04 14.61 1.98
N SER A 241 -7.94 14.91 1.04
CA SER A 241 -8.76 13.90 0.35
C SER A 241 -7.93 12.95 -0.52
N TRP A 242 -6.84 13.44 -1.11
CA TRP A 242 -5.86 12.63 -1.85
C TRP A 242 -5.41 11.39 -1.09
N ARG A 243 -5.25 11.47 0.22
CA ARG A 243 -4.83 10.36 1.07
C ARG A 243 -5.79 9.17 1.04
N GLY A 244 -7.08 9.41 0.77
CA GLY A 244 -8.09 8.36 0.61
C GLY A 244 -8.00 7.60 -0.70
N SER A 245 -7.31 8.15 -1.71
CA SER A 245 -7.13 7.52 -3.02
C SER A 245 -5.68 7.07 -3.30
N ARG A 246 -4.74 7.44 -2.45
CA ARG A 246 -3.32 7.10 -2.60
C ARG A 246 -3.11 5.58 -2.69
N TYR A 247 -2.34 5.15 -3.69
CA TYR A 247 -2.09 3.75 -4.06
C TYR A 247 -3.28 2.98 -4.63
N ASN A 248 -4.49 3.53 -4.63
CA ASN A 248 -5.70 2.87 -5.10
C ASN A 248 -6.10 3.32 -6.52
N ALA A 249 -6.75 2.44 -7.26
CA ALA A 249 -7.42 2.77 -8.53
C ALA A 249 -8.78 3.42 -8.24
N SER A 250 -8.73 4.59 -7.59
CA SER A 250 -9.89 5.42 -7.23
C SER A 250 -9.48 6.88 -7.16
N GLY A 251 -10.40 7.79 -7.46
CA GLY A 251 -10.23 9.22 -7.17
C GLY A 251 -10.84 9.60 -5.82
N PRO A 252 -10.60 10.82 -5.31
CA PRO A 252 -11.10 11.28 -4.01
C PRO A 252 -12.63 11.33 -3.90
N ILE A 253 -13.35 11.47 -5.04
CA ILE A 253 -14.83 11.46 -5.10
C ILE A 253 -15.38 10.02 -5.13
N SER A 254 -14.53 9.01 -5.33
CA SER A 254 -14.99 7.62 -5.38
C SER A 254 -15.56 7.19 -4.02
N PRO A 255 -16.76 6.52 -3.99
CA PRO A 255 -17.34 6.00 -2.75
C PRO A 255 -16.40 5.04 -2.02
N GLY A 256 -16.39 5.11 -0.68
CA GLY A 256 -15.57 4.25 0.17
C GLY A 256 -14.11 4.72 0.36
N THR A 257 -13.68 5.80 -0.31
CA THR A 257 -12.34 6.38 -0.09
C THR A 257 -12.23 7.09 1.26
N GLY A 258 -13.36 7.42 1.89
CA GLY A 258 -13.41 7.83 3.29
C GLY A 258 -12.83 6.78 4.23
N ALA A 259 -13.15 5.49 4.03
CA ALA A 259 -12.52 4.41 4.78
C ALA A 259 -11.00 4.40 4.59
N SER A 260 -10.52 4.54 3.36
CA SER A 260 -9.07 4.58 3.06
C SER A 260 -8.39 5.77 3.74
N LEU A 261 -9.02 6.95 3.76
CA LEU A 261 -8.52 8.13 4.48
C LEU A 261 -8.44 7.89 5.99
N LEU A 262 -9.47 7.25 6.57
CA LEU A 262 -9.46 6.88 7.99
C LEU A 262 -8.31 5.91 8.30
N PHE A 263 -8.08 4.90 7.44
CA PHE A 263 -6.96 3.97 7.58
C PHE A 263 -5.60 4.66 7.46
N ASP A 264 -5.45 5.57 6.49
CA ASP A 264 -4.20 6.31 6.31
C ASP A 264 -3.91 7.27 7.49
N SER A 265 -4.94 7.61 8.27
CA SER A 265 -4.80 8.44 9.47
C SER A 265 -4.33 7.67 10.71
N ILE A 266 -4.23 6.32 10.64
CA ILE A 266 -3.76 5.48 11.74
C ILE A 266 -2.24 5.38 11.67
N THR A 267 -1.57 5.87 12.70
CA THR A 267 -0.11 5.78 12.86
C THR A 267 0.33 4.60 13.71
N GLY A 268 1.63 4.38 13.81
CA GLY A 268 2.22 3.36 14.68
C GLY A 268 1.93 3.61 16.17
N ASP A 269 1.88 4.85 16.60
CA ASP A 269 1.61 5.28 17.98
C ASP A 269 0.17 5.75 18.23
N GLY A 270 -0.74 5.41 17.32
CA GLY A 270 -2.19 5.49 17.48
C GLY A 270 -2.81 6.80 17.04
N ALA A 271 -2.67 7.85 17.81
CA ALA A 271 -3.46 9.07 17.66
C ALA A 271 -2.77 10.18 16.85
N ASP A 272 -1.53 9.98 16.42
CA ASP A 272 -0.72 11.10 15.92
C ASP A 272 -0.88 11.43 14.43
N GLY A 273 -1.55 10.57 13.64
CA GLY A 273 -1.76 10.78 12.20
C GLY A 273 -2.60 12.00 11.87
N GLY A 274 -3.83 12.03 12.29
CA GLY A 274 -4.77 13.12 12.03
C GLY A 274 -4.89 13.49 10.56
N ALA A 275 -5.15 14.75 10.29
CA ALA A 275 -5.29 15.27 8.93
C ALA A 275 -3.94 15.37 8.18
N SER A 276 -2.81 15.44 8.87
CA SER A 276 -1.48 15.50 8.26
C SER A 276 -0.90 14.13 7.85
N GLY A 277 -1.43 13.03 8.39
CA GLY A 277 -0.87 11.68 8.18
C GLY A 277 0.42 11.46 8.98
N GLU A 278 1.15 10.37 8.68
CA GLU A 278 2.47 10.08 9.26
C GLU A 278 3.59 10.36 8.26
N THR A 279 4.79 10.68 8.75
CA THR A 279 5.98 10.87 7.91
C THR A 279 7.23 10.41 8.64
N VAL A 280 7.19 9.22 9.25
CA VAL A 280 8.34 8.66 9.99
C VAL A 280 9.27 7.92 9.03
N VAL A 281 10.54 8.31 9.04
CA VAL A 281 11.60 7.75 8.18
C VAL A 281 12.57 6.94 9.03
N ALA A 282 12.96 5.77 8.53
CA ALA A 282 14.03 4.98 9.13
C ALA A 282 15.38 5.44 8.57
N ILE A 283 16.37 5.68 9.44
CA ILE A 283 17.75 5.91 9.03
C ILE A 283 18.30 4.60 8.42
N GLY A 284 18.86 4.69 7.24
CA GLY A 284 19.22 3.57 6.38
C GLY A 284 18.12 3.16 5.39
N GLY A 285 17.04 3.95 5.35
CA GLY A 285 15.83 3.68 4.56
C GLY A 285 14.93 2.60 5.18
N PRO A 286 13.78 2.28 4.56
CA PRO A 286 12.85 1.24 5.06
C PRO A 286 13.51 -0.13 5.23
N GLY A 287 14.53 -0.45 4.42
CA GLY A 287 15.33 -1.68 4.51
C GLY A 287 16.02 -1.88 5.85
N ALA A 288 16.31 -0.80 6.61
CA ALA A 288 16.88 -0.92 7.95
C ALA A 288 15.89 -1.59 8.93
N LEU A 289 14.60 -1.27 8.83
CA LEU A 289 13.55 -1.96 9.60
C LEU A 289 13.43 -3.42 9.16
N ILE A 290 13.49 -3.70 7.86
CA ILE A 290 13.48 -5.06 7.31
C ILE A 290 14.62 -5.90 7.88
N SER A 291 15.83 -5.35 7.88
CA SER A 291 17.01 -6.04 8.42
C SER A 291 16.84 -6.36 9.91
N ALA A 292 16.36 -5.39 10.70
CA ALA A 292 16.11 -5.59 12.12
C ALA A 292 15.05 -6.69 12.39
N ILE A 293 13.97 -6.77 11.59
CA ILE A 293 12.96 -7.83 11.70
C ILE A 293 13.57 -9.18 11.31
N ALA A 294 14.34 -9.24 10.22
CA ALA A 294 14.99 -10.46 9.77
C ALA A 294 15.99 -11.00 10.81
N ASP A 295 16.75 -10.12 11.45
CA ASP A 295 17.69 -10.50 12.51
C ASP A 295 16.95 -11.00 13.75
N ALA A 296 15.82 -10.40 14.12
CA ALA A 296 14.97 -10.90 15.18
C ALA A 296 14.41 -12.30 14.85
N ALA A 297 13.93 -12.50 13.61
CA ALA A 297 13.42 -13.80 13.16
C ALA A 297 14.50 -14.90 13.24
N ARG A 298 15.72 -14.61 12.76
CA ARG A 298 16.88 -15.52 12.88
C ARG A 298 17.25 -15.76 14.33
N GLY A 299 17.25 -14.69 15.15
CA GLY A 299 17.54 -14.79 16.58
C GLY A 299 16.56 -15.68 17.34
N PHE A 300 15.31 -15.78 16.90
CA PHE A 300 14.31 -16.73 17.45
C PHE A 300 14.41 -18.12 16.82
N GLY A 301 15.26 -18.35 15.82
CA GLY A 301 15.48 -19.66 15.21
C GLY A 301 14.77 -19.89 13.88
N ALA A 302 14.19 -18.86 13.24
CA ALA A 302 13.67 -19.01 11.88
C ALA A 302 14.79 -19.18 10.86
N GLU A 303 14.67 -20.16 9.98
CA GLU A 303 15.51 -20.30 8.80
C GLU A 303 14.98 -19.39 7.69
N ILE A 304 15.81 -18.55 7.11
CA ILE A 304 15.46 -17.63 6.02
C ILE A 304 16.28 -17.98 4.79
N ARG A 305 15.59 -18.33 3.70
CA ARG A 305 16.16 -18.67 2.40
C ARG A 305 15.77 -17.64 1.36
N THR A 306 16.74 -16.96 0.79
CA THR A 306 16.59 -16.05 -0.36
C THR A 306 16.95 -16.76 -1.67
N GLY A 307 16.52 -16.24 -2.83
CA GLY A 307 16.67 -16.90 -4.12
C GLY A 307 15.90 -18.22 -4.22
N ALA A 308 14.92 -18.43 -3.35
CA ALA A 308 14.14 -19.67 -3.20
C ALA A 308 12.69 -19.46 -3.66
N GLN A 309 12.50 -19.32 -4.96
CA GLN A 309 11.18 -19.09 -5.56
C GLN A 309 10.28 -20.31 -5.41
N VAL A 310 9.13 -20.12 -4.77
CA VAL A 310 8.06 -21.13 -4.71
C VAL A 310 7.33 -21.15 -6.06
N THR A 311 7.17 -22.33 -6.63
CA THR A 311 6.43 -22.58 -7.88
C THR A 311 5.10 -23.25 -7.68
N ALA A 312 4.92 -23.97 -6.56
CA ALA A 312 3.65 -24.59 -6.19
C ALA A 312 3.54 -24.75 -4.66
N ILE A 313 2.32 -24.63 -4.15
CA ILE A 313 1.92 -25.14 -2.86
C ILE A 313 1.41 -26.56 -3.11
N THR A 314 2.06 -27.55 -2.50
CA THR A 314 1.67 -28.96 -2.64
C THR A 314 0.52 -29.28 -1.68
N GLU A 315 -0.50 -29.99 -2.18
CA GLU A 315 -1.65 -30.41 -1.38
C GLU A 315 -2.03 -31.86 -1.70
N ARG A 316 -2.73 -32.50 -0.79
CA ARG A 316 -3.34 -33.81 -0.96
C ARG A 316 -4.64 -33.87 -0.16
N ASP A 317 -5.71 -34.26 -0.83
CA ASP A 317 -7.04 -34.46 -0.19
C ASP A 317 -7.54 -33.21 0.57
N GLY A 318 -7.29 -32.00 0.00
CA GLY A 318 -7.72 -30.72 0.59
C GLY A 318 -6.83 -30.21 1.73
N ARG A 319 -5.64 -30.81 1.94
CA ARG A 319 -4.68 -30.43 2.96
C ARG A 319 -3.31 -30.13 2.35
N VAL A 320 -2.64 -29.06 2.78
CA VAL A 320 -1.27 -28.77 2.34
C VAL A 320 -0.28 -29.82 2.83
N THR A 321 0.73 -30.11 2.02
CA THR A 321 1.82 -31.02 2.34
C THR A 321 3.18 -30.34 2.30
N GLY A 322 3.26 -29.12 1.77
CA GLY A 322 4.49 -28.32 1.66
C GLY A 322 4.50 -27.38 0.47
N VAL A 323 5.70 -27.09 -0.02
CA VAL A 323 5.94 -26.25 -1.18
C VAL A 323 6.99 -26.85 -2.10
N ALA A 324 6.86 -26.61 -3.41
CA ALA A 324 7.88 -26.91 -4.40
C ALA A 324 8.61 -25.61 -4.81
N LEU A 325 9.93 -25.67 -4.92
CA LEU A 325 10.77 -24.55 -5.34
C LEU A 325 11.15 -24.65 -6.82
N ALA A 326 11.52 -23.55 -7.44
CA ALA A 326 12.01 -23.51 -8.82
C ALA A 326 13.29 -24.33 -9.03
N SER A 327 14.07 -24.55 -7.96
CA SER A 327 15.25 -25.44 -7.96
C SER A 327 14.92 -26.93 -8.12
N GLY A 328 13.64 -27.31 -8.02
CA GLY A 328 13.18 -28.70 -7.96
C GLY A 328 13.22 -29.29 -6.54
N GLU A 329 13.65 -28.54 -5.55
CA GLU A 329 13.60 -28.92 -4.13
C GLU A 329 12.16 -28.84 -3.63
N GLU A 330 11.75 -29.78 -2.76
CA GLU A 330 10.50 -29.73 -2.02
C GLU A 330 10.78 -29.52 -0.53
N ILE A 331 9.99 -28.65 0.10
CA ILE A 331 9.99 -28.46 1.56
C ILE A 331 8.68 -29.04 2.08
N ILE A 332 8.76 -30.13 2.85
CA ILE A 332 7.60 -30.76 3.46
C ILE A 332 7.21 -29.96 4.71
N ALA A 333 5.96 -29.57 4.79
CA ALA A 333 5.40 -28.90 5.96
C ALA A 333 3.88 -29.10 6.03
N PRO A 334 3.30 -29.42 7.21
CA PRO A 334 1.86 -29.54 7.38
C PRO A 334 1.14 -28.19 7.32
N TYR A 335 1.87 -27.08 7.42
CA TYR A 335 1.30 -25.73 7.36
C TYR A 335 2.12 -24.82 6.45
N VAL A 336 1.39 -24.02 5.67
CA VAL A 336 1.95 -22.98 4.80
C VAL A 336 1.27 -21.65 5.12
N LEU A 337 2.06 -20.60 5.39
CA LEU A 337 1.60 -19.23 5.57
C LEU A 337 2.13 -18.39 4.41
N SER A 338 1.24 -17.99 3.49
CA SER A 338 1.62 -17.17 2.33
C SER A 338 1.37 -15.70 2.60
N THR A 339 2.40 -14.88 2.36
CA THR A 339 2.29 -13.41 2.42
C THR A 339 2.21 -12.75 1.06
N LEU A 340 2.10 -13.56 0.01
CA LEU A 340 1.81 -13.08 -1.34
C LEU A 340 0.35 -12.63 -1.44
N ASP A 341 0.01 -11.94 -2.53
CA ASP A 341 -1.40 -11.59 -2.73
C ASP A 341 -2.29 -12.84 -2.85
N PRO A 342 -3.59 -12.71 -2.50
CA PRO A 342 -4.50 -13.85 -2.48
C PRO A 342 -4.67 -14.56 -3.82
N LYS A 343 -4.57 -13.83 -4.96
CA LYS A 343 -4.66 -14.45 -6.30
C LYS A 343 -3.40 -15.24 -6.61
N SER A 344 -2.23 -14.69 -6.35
CA SER A 344 -0.95 -15.41 -6.50
C SER A 344 -0.95 -16.69 -5.67
N THR A 345 -1.38 -16.61 -4.42
CA THR A 345 -1.40 -17.78 -3.53
C THR A 345 -2.39 -18.83 -3.98
N LEU A 346 -3.67 -18.46 -4.15
CA LEU A 346 -4.75 -19.42 -4.32
C LEU A 346 -4.98 -19.83 -5.78
N LEU A 347 -4.76 -18.93 -6.74
CA LEU A 347 -4.99 -19.23 -8.15
C LEU A 347 -3.74 -19.75 -8.88
N ASN A 348 -2.55 -19.25 -8.49
CA ASN A 348 -1.31 -19.57 -9.18
C ASN A 348 -0.54 -20.68 -8.46
N LEU A 349 -0.19 -20.49 -7.17
CA LEU A 349 0.65 -21.45 -6.43
C LEU A 349 -0.11 -22.70 -5.97
N LEU A 350 -1.32 -22.54 -5.46
CA LEU A 350 -2.16 -23.69 -5.07
C LEU A 350 -2.80 -24.36 -6.28
N GLY A 351 -3.16 -23.57 -7.29
CA GLY A 351 -3.83 -24.02 -8.48
C GLY A 351 -5.36 -23.93 -8.43
N VAL A 352 -5.96 -23.90 -9.62
CA VAL A 352 -7.39 -23.63 -9.76
C VAL A 352 -8.29 -24.81 -9.36
N GLU A 353 -7.75 -26.03 -9.40
CA GLU A 353 -8.49 -27.25 -9.05
C GLU A 353 -8.73 -27.31 -7.54
N ALA A 354 -7.67 -27.18 -6.75
CA ALA A 354 -7.74 -27.17 -5.28
C ALA A 354 -8.53 -25.96 -4.73
N THR A 355 -8.43 -24.78 -5.39
CA THR A 355 -9.18 -23.59 -4.99
C THR A 355 -10.70 -23.75 -5.15
N GLY A 356 -11.14 -24.55 -6.12
CA GLY A 356 -12.55 -24.77 -6.44
C GLY A 356 -13.21 -23.58 -7.18
N PRO A 357 -14.38 -23.81 -7.80
CA PRO A 357 -14.97 -22.85 -8.74
C PRO A 357 -15.51 -21.59 -8.07
N GLU A 358 -16.13 -21.70 -6.89
CA GLU A 358 -16.76 -20.56 -6.22
C GLU A 358 -15.73 -19.58 -5.67
N LEU A 359 -14.74 -20.05 -4.91
CA LEU A 359 -13.68 -19.20 -4.37
C LEU A 359 -12.87 -18.58 -5.51
N ARG A 360 -12.58 -19.35 -6.57
CA ARG A 360 -11.91 -18.84 -7.77
C ARG A 360 -12.68 -17.69 -8.44
N ARG A 361 -14.01 -17.83 -8.59
CA ARG A 361 -14.88 -16.79 -9.17
C ARG A 361 -14.79 -15.49 -8.34
N ARG A 362 -14.90 -15.61 -7.03
CA ARG A 362 -14.84 -14.49 -6.08
C ARG A 362 -13.48 -13.82 -6.06
N LEU A 363 -12.40 -14.59 -6.04
CA LEU A 363 -11.02 -14.07 -6.10
C LEU A 363 -10.76 -13.27 -7.39
N ARG A 364 -11.25 -13.76 -8.54
CA ARG A 364 -11.11 -13.03 -9.81
C ARG A 364 -11.82 -11.68 -9.79
N ALA A 365 -12.90 -11.55 -9.03
CA ALA A 365 -13.65 -10.31 -8.89
C ALA A 365 -13.01 -9.30 -7.93
N THR A 366 -12.03 -9.70 -7.09
CA THR A 366 -11.35 -8.73 -6.23
C THR A 366 -10.55 -7.72 -7.07
N ARG A 367 -10.65 -6.43 -6.68
CA ARG A 367 -9.96 -5.35 -7.38
C ARG A 367 -8.51 -5.24 -6.88
N ASN A 368 -7.58 -5.35 -7.81
CA ASN A 368 -6.15 -5.25 -7.55
C ASN A 368 -5.40 -4.55 -8.70
N THR A 369 -6.05 -3.63 -9.38
CA THR A 369 -5.46 -2.85 -10.46
C THR A 369 -4.46 -1.85 -9.89
N GLY A 370 -3.19 -2.02 -10.19
CA GLY A 370 -2.12 -1.10 -9.83
C GLY A 370 -2.13 0.13 -10.73
N VAL A 371 -2.03 1.30 -10.11
CA VAL A 371 -1.98 2.59 -10.80
C VAL A 371 -0.85 3.49 -10.28
N THR A 372 0.09 2.92 -9.55
CA THR A 372 1.14 3.67 -8.84
C THR A 372 2.51 3.27 -9.34
N ALA A 373 3.24 4.23 -9.88
CA ALA A 373 4.65 4.08 -10.22
C ALA A 373 5.55 4.75 -9.17
N LYS A 374 6.79 4.34 -9.11
CA LYS A 374 7.84 4.91 -8.28
C LYS A 374 8.92 5.51 -9.16
N LEU A 375 9.25 6.78 -8.92
CA LEU A 375 10.32 7.50 -9.61
C LEU A 375 11.39 7.95 -8.61
N ASN A 376 12.57 7.39 -8.69
CA ASN A 376 13.75 7.84 -7.97
C ASN A 376 14.59 8.72 -8.90
N ILE A 377 14.94 9.92 -8.45
CA ILE A 377 15.71 10.92 -9.21
C ILE A 377 16.94 11.28 -8.39
N LEU A 378 18.11 11.17 -8.98
CA LEU A 378 19.35 11.70 -8.40
C LEU A 378 19.60 13.09 -8.93
N LEU A 379 19.87 14.02 -8.00
CA LEU A 379 20.13 15.41 -8.26
C LEU A 379 21.55 15.76 -7.80
N ASP A 380 22.30 16.55 -8.58
CA ASP A 380 23.60 17.09 -8.20
C ASP A 380 23.49 18.31 -7.28
N GLN A 381 22.30 18.90 -7.19
CA GLN A 381 21.98 20.02 -6.33
C GLN A 381 20.59 19.87 -5.71
N LEU A 382 20.42 20.35 -4.48
CA LEU A 382 19.11 20.42 -3.83
C LEU A 382 18.20 21.39 -4.58
N PRO A 383 16.98 20.99 -4.97
CA PRO A 383 16.05 21.86 -5.68
C PRO A 383 15.52 22.97 -4.76
N THR A 384 15.29 24.15 -5.36
CA THR A 384 14.66 25.29 -4.68
C THR A 384 13.16 25.30 -4.97
N PHE A 385 12.36 25.40 -3.93
CA PHE A 385 10.90 25.58 -4.02
C PHE A 385 10.55 27.02 -3.59
N PRO A 386 10.27 27.95 -4.51
CA PRO A 386 10.02 29.34 -4.16
C PRO A 386 8.91 29.56 -3.13
N SER A 387 7.86 28.73 -3.19
CA SER A 387 6.73 28.77 -2.24
C SER A 387 7.06 28.20 -0.84
N ALA A 388 8.24 27.59 -0.65
CA ALA A 388 8.68 27.10 0.65
C ALA A 388 9.31 28.20 1.53
N GLY A 389 9.46 29.42 1.01
CA GLY A 389 9.97 30.58 1.75
C GLY A 389 11.49 30.68 1.74
N SER A 390 12.06 31.20 2.84
CA SER A 390 13.51 31.35 3.01
C SER A 390 14.25 30.02 3.02
N ALA A 391 15.56 30.03 2.83
CA ALA A 391 16.40 28.82 2.85
C ALA A 391 16.22 28.00 4.15
N ALA A 392 16.11 28.68 5.29
CA ALA A 392 15.87 28.03 6.58
C ALA A 392 14.47 27.35 6.66
N GLU A 393 13.45 27.99 6.11
CA GLU A 393 12.10 27.40 6.04
C GLU A 393 12.06 26.21 5.07
N GLN A 394 12.74 26.31 3.92
CA GLN A 394 12.87 25.22 2.97
C GLN A 394 13.53 23.98 3.62
N GLU A 395 14.61 24.18 4.38
CA GLU A 395 15.31 23.08 5.06
C GLU A 395 14.35 22.28 5.97
N VAL A 396 13.42 22.94 6.65
CA VAL A 396 12.44 22.28 7.52
C VAL A 396 11.32 21.63 6.70
N ARG A 397 10.74 22.36 5.72
CA ARG A 397 9.57 21.92 4.96
C ARG A 397 9.90 20.74 4.03
N LEU A 398 11.08 20.73 3.41
CA LEU A 398 11.47 19.70 2.44
C LEU A 398 11.92 18.37 3.10
N ARG A 399 12.02 18.31 4.41
CA ARG A 399 12.25 17.04 5.14
C ARG A 399 11.01 16.16 5.17
N GLY A 400 9.80 16.75 5.01
CA GLY A 400 8.55 16.01 4.94
C GLY A 400 8.24 15.46 3.55
N ARG A 401 6.99 15.03 3.36
CA ARG A 401 6.45 14.76 2.03
C ARG A 401 6.29 16.07 1.28
N ILE A 402 6.46 15.99 -0.02
CA ILE A 402 6.20 17.08 -0.96
C ILE A 402 5.09 16.59 -1.88
N THR A 403 3.86 17.07 -1.69
CA THR A 403 2.70 16.62 -2.46
C THR A 403 2.28 17.70 -3.43
N ILE A 404 2.33 17.40 -4.73
CA ILE A 404 2.03 18.35 -5.80
C ILE A 404 0.72 17.94 -6.45
N LEU A 405 -0.28 18.76 -6.24
CA LEU A 405 -1.63 18.64 -6.78
C LEU A 405 -2.32 20.02 -6.74
N SER A 406 -3.37 20.24 -7.54
CA SER A 406 -4.11 21.50 -7.58
C SER A 406 -5.39 21.45 -6.74
N ASP A 407 -6.36 20.70 -7.22
CA ASP A 407 -7.72 20.58 -6.71
C ASP A 407 -8.24 19.15 -6.88
N ILE A 408 -9.41 18.85 -6.34
CA ILE A 408 -10.08 17.55 -6.43
C ILE A 408 -10.31 17.13 -7.89
N LEU A 409 -10.75 18.06 -8.75
CA LEU A 409 -11.03 17.75 -10.15
C LEU A 409 -9.74 17.45 -10.94
N GLY A 410 -8.62 18.04 -10.57
CA GLY A 410 -7.30 17.70 -11.11
C GLY A 410 -6.92 16.25 -10.82
N ILE A 411 -7.15 15.80 -9.59
CA ILE A 411 -6.91 14.41 -9.18
C ILE A 411 -7.87 13.46 -9.92
N GLU A 412 -9.15 13.81 -10.04
CA GLU A 412 -10.15 13.00 -10.75
C GLU A 412 -9.81 12.87 -12.25
N ARG A 413 -9.41 13.95 -12.92
CA ARG A 413 -8.96 13.89 -14.33
C ARG A 413 -7.75 12.98 -14.50
N ALA A 414 -6.80 13.01 -13.54
CA ALA A 414 -5.67 12.12 -13.55
C ALA A 414 -6.10 10.65 -13.40
N PHE A 415 -7.06 10.39 -12.52
CA PHE A 415 -7.64 9.06 -12.32
C PHE A 415 -8.42 8.58 -13.53
N ASP A 416 -9.22 9.44 -14.16
CA ASP A 416 -10.05 9.09 -15.32
C ASP A 416 -9.23 8.48 -16.47
N SER A 417 -8.06 9.05 -16.78
CA SER A 417 -7.15 8.52 -17.80
C SER A 417 -6.80 7.05 -17.52
N SER A 418 -6.52 6.72 -16.26
CA SER A 418 -6.11 5.36 -15.87
C SER A 418 -7.21 4.30 -16.06
N LYS A 419 -8.49 4.68 -15.99
CA LYS A 419 -9.63 3.78 -16.25
C LYS A 419 -9.64 3.24 -17.67
N TYR A 420 -9.06 3.98 -18.59
CA TYR A 420 -9.00 3.63 -20.01
C TYR A 420 -7.65 3.07 -20.45
N GLY A 421 -6.78 2.73 -19.50
CA GLY A 421 -5.44 2.24 -19.77
C GLY A 421 -4.51 3.32 -20.32
N GLU A 422 -4.72 4.57 -19.96
CA GLU A 422 -3.91 5.71 -20.36
C GLU A 422 -3.24 6.33 -19.13
N MET A 423 -1.97 6.75 -19.25
CA MET A 423 -1.29 7.46 -18.18
C MET A 423 -1.77 8.91 -18.15
N SER A 424 -1.96 9.45 -16.95
CA SER A 424 -2.34 10.85 -16.78
C SER A 424 -1.35 11.80 -17.48
N GLU A 425 -1.85 12.86 -18.10
CA GLU A 425 -1.02 13.94 -18.63
C GLU A 425 -0.36 14.76 -17.51
N VAL A 426 -1.09 14.97 -16.42
CA VAL A 426 -0.62 15.64 -15.20
C VAL A 426 -0.83 14.68 -14.03
N PRO A 427 0.13 13.77 -13.79
CA PRO A 427 0.02 12.81 -12.69
C PRO A 427 0.08 13.52 -11.34
N VAL A 428 -0.52 12.93 -10.31
CA VAL A 428 -0.27 13.35 -8.93
C VAL A 428 1.11 12.85 -8.52
N VAL A 429 1.93 13.75 -7.97
CA VAL A 429 3.29 13.45 -7.52
C VAL A 429 3.41 13.69 -6.02
N GLU A 430 3.73 12.65 -5.26
CA GLU A 430 4.11 12.76 -3.84
C GLU A 430 5.57 12.34 -3.68
N ALA A 431 6.44 13.28 -3.38
CA ALA A 431 7.88 13.08 -3.28
C ALA A 431 8.39 13.21 -1.84
N MET A 432 9.58 12.73 -1.61
CA MET A 432 10.44 13.02 -0.45
C MET A 432 11.87 13.20 -0.92
N ILE A 433 12.69 13.88 -0.11
CA ILE A 433 14.13 13.97 -0.30
C ILE A 433 14.82 13.27 0.88
N PRO A 434 14.89 11.92 0.87
CA PRO A 434 15.39 11.13 2.02
C PRO A 434 16.78 11.54 2.48
N THR A 435 17.65 11.98 1.58
CA THR A 435 19.02 12.44 1.88
C THR A 435 19.09 13.71 2.74
N LEU A 436 17.99 14.48 2.86
CA LEU A 436 17.88 15.60 3.83
C LEU A 436 17.70 15.11 5.27
N ILE A 437 17.18 13.90 5.45
CA ILE A 437 16.96 13.30 6.78
C ILE A 437 18.12 12.37 7.11
N ASP A 438 18.56 11.62 6.11
CA ASP A 438 19.58 10.57 6.21
C ASP A 438 20.68 10.75 5.17
N PRO A 439 21.70 11.56 5.48
CA PRO A 439 22.86 11.72 4.58
C PRO A 439 23.64 10.43 4.32
N SER A 440 23.47 9.38 5.13
CA SER A 440 24.17 8.11 4.95
C SER A 440 23.66 7.28 3.76
N LEU A 441 22.58 7.70 3.11
CA LEU A 441 22.07 7.06 1.90
C LEU A 441 22.95 7.30 0.68
N THR A 442 23.85 8.29 0.73
CA THR A 442 24.81 8.61 -0.34
C THR A 442 26.21 8.74 0.23
N ASN A 443 27.22 8.45 -0.59
CA ASN A 443 28.64 8.64 -0.26
C ASN A 443 29.23 9.91 -0.89
N ASP A 444 28.41 10.70 -1.58
CA ASP A 444 28.79 11.90 -2.28
C ASP A 444 27.82 13.07 -1.99
N LYS A 445 27.85 14.13 -2.81
CA LYS A 445 27.02 15.31 -2.60
C LYS A 445 25.66 15.26 -3.29
N ARG A 446 25.33 14.14 -3.94
CA ARG A 446 24.04 14.00 -4.65
C ARG A 446 22.88 13.90 -3.66
N HIS A 447 21.73 14.39 -4.10
CA HIS A 447 20.49 14.25 -3.37
C HIS A 447 19.57 13.25 -4.07
N LEU A 448 18.86 12.46 -3.29
CA LEU A 448 17.81 11.57 -3.78
C LEU A 448 16.46 12.26 -3.61
N LEU A 449 15.75 12.53 -4.71
CA LEU A 449 14.32 12.81 -4.71
C LEU A 449 13.58 11.53 -5.10
N SER A 450 12.74 11.04 -4.23
CA SER A 450 12.04 9.77 -4.37
C SER A 450 10.54 10.02 -4.41
N ALA A 451 9.89 9.77 -5.54
CA ALA A 451 8.50 10.15 -5.79
C ALA A 451 7.60 8.93 -6.04
N VAL A 452 6.41 8.97 -5.49
CA VAL A 452 5.25 8.20 -5.92
C VAL A 452 4.55 8.97 -7.03
N VAL A 453 4.30 8.34 -8.16
CA VAL A 453 3.64 8.92 -9.33
C VAL A 453 2.34 8.14 -9.57
N GLN A 454 1.22 8.77 -9.44
CA GLN A 454 -0.10 8.19 -9.64
C GLN A 454 -0.83 9.06 -10.68
N TYR A 455 -1.50 8.60 -11.59
CA TYR A 455 -2.13 7.38 -12.00
C TYR A 455 -1.45 6.80 -13.25
N ALA A 456 -0.75 5.72 -13.05
CA ALA A 456 0.00 4.98 -14.06
C ALA A 456 -0.56 3.55 -14.12
N PRO A 457 -1.43 3.20 -15.09
CA PRO A 457 -2.13 1.92 -15.08
C PRO A 457 -1.20 0.75 -15.38
N VAL A 458 -1.39 -0.39 -14.70
CA VAL A 458 -0.64 -1.62 -14.97
C VAL A 458 -0.83 -2.08 -16.43
N ASP A 459 -2.08 -2.05 -16.91
CA ASP A 459 -2.47 -2.43 -18.27
C ASP A 459 -2.47 -1.21 -19.20
N LEU A 460 -1.29 -0.59 -19.39
CA LEU A 460 -1.15 0.56 -20.28
C LEU A 460 -1.41 0.17 -21.72
N LYS A 461 -2.24 0.94 -22.45
CA LYS A 461 -2.42 0.80 -23.90
C LYS A 461 -1.08 0.94 -24.62
N GLY A 462 -0.75 -0.04 -25.44
CA GLY A 462 0.55 -0.12 -26.12
C GLY A 462 1.67 -0.70 -25.26
N GLY A 463 1.40 -1.01 -23.98
CA GLY A 463 2.36 -1.60 -23.04
C GLY A 463 3.37 -0.61 -22.48
N TRP A 464 4.13 -1.06 -21.49
CA TRP A 464 5.19 -0.29 -20.84
C TRP A 464 6.51 -0.37 -21.62
N THR A 465 6.51 0.23 -22.83
CA THR A 465 7.72 0.38 -23.66
C THR A 465 8.72 1.36 -23.02
N ALA A 466 9.95 1.40 -23.54
CA ALA A 466 10.96 2.38 -23.11
C ALA A 466 10.45 3.83 -23.28
N ASP A 467 9.75 4.12 -24.37
CA ASP A 467 9.17 5.44 -24.65
C ASP A 467 8.03 5.77 -23.70
N ALA A 468 7.16 4.82 -23.36
CA ALA A 468 6.09 5.00 -22.40
C ALA A 468 6.65 5.29 -20.99
N ARG A 469 7.69 4.56 -20.58
CA ARG A 469 8.42 4.79 -19.32
C ARG A 469 9.05 6.17 -19.27
N LYS A 470 9.73 6.55 -20.36
CA LYS A 470 10.31 7.90 -20.50
C LYS A 470 9.23 8.98 -20.40
N THR A 471 8.11 8.80 -21.10
CA THR A 471 6.99 9.75 -21.10
C THR A 471 6.42 9.98 -19.70
N LEU A 472 6.17 8.90 -18.92
CA LEU A 472 5.67 9.05 -17.55
C LEU A 472 6.69 9.77 -16.65
N ALA A 473 7.97 9.40 -16.75
CA ALA A 473 9.03 10.05 -15.98
C ALA A 473 9.17 11.55 -16.35
N ASP A 474 9.07 11.89 -17.62
CA ASP A 474 9.12 13.29 -18.08
C ASP A 474 7.90 14.08 -17.60
N ARG A 475 6.69 13.51 -17.63
CA ARG A 475 5.48 14.14 -17.07
C ARG A 475 5.61 14.40 -15.56
N ALA A 476 6.14 13.44 -14.80
CA ALA A 476 6.39 13.62 -13.37
C ALA A 476 7.45 14.72 -13.10
N VAL A 477 8.51 14.77 -13.91
CA VAL A 477 9.51 15.84 -13.85
C VAL A 477 8.89 17.19 -14.20
N ALA A 478 8.00 17.27 -15.19
CA ALA A 478 7.30 18.51 -15.53
C ALA A 478 6.42 19.03 -14.38
N VAL A 479 5.77 18.12 -13.63
CA VAL A 479 5.03 18.48 -12.40
C VAL A 479 5.99 19.02 -11.34
N LEU A 480 7.15 18.40 -11.14
CA LEU A 480 8.18 18.91 -10.21
C LEU A 480 8.73 20.27 -10.66
N GLU A 481 8.99 20.45 -11.96
CA GLU A 481 9.49 21.70 -12.55
C GLU A 481 8.53 22.88 -12.32
N SER A 482 7.20 22.63 -12.29
CA SER A 482 6.19 23.67 -12.06
C SER A 482 6.28 24.31 -10.66
N VAL A 483 6.84 23.61 -9.68
CA VAL A 483 6.96 24.05 -8.28
C VAL A 483 8.41 24.23 -7.81
N ALA A 484 9.36 23.65 -8.54
CA ALA A 484 10.80 23.76 -8.31
C ALA A 484 11.52 24.07 -9.65
N PRO A 485 11.42 25.33 -10.14
CA PRO A 485 11.99 25.73 -11.44
C PRO A 485 13.48 25.44 -11.55
N GLY A 486 13.88 24.81 -12.65
CA GLY A 486 15.26 24.44 -12.94
C GLY A 486 15.66 23.05 -12.43
N ILE A 487 14.79 22.31 -11.72
CA ILE A 487 15.12 20.97 -11.20
C ILE A 487 15.56 20.01 -12.30
N SER A 488 14.97 20.11 -13.51
CA SER A 488 15.31 19.25 -14.65
C SER A 488 16.78 19.35 -15.07
N GLY A 489 17.39 20.53 -14.91
CA GLY A 489 18.80 20.77 -15.21
C GLY A 489 19.77 20.11 -14.22
N HIS A 490 19.28 19.67 -13.08
CA HIS A 490 20.07 19.05 -12.01
C HIS A 490 19.91 17.53 -11.93
N ILE A 491 19.17 16.91 -12.85
CA ILE A 491 18.94 15.46 -12.87
C ILE A 491 20.17 14.75 -13.44
N VAL A 492 20.83 13.93 -12.61
CA VAL A 492 22.00 13.11 -13.01
C VAL A 492 21.61 11.72 -13.43
N ALA A 493 20.64 11.12 -12.72
CA ALA A 493 20.10 9.81 -13.04
C ALA A 493 18.64 9.68 -12.56
N ARG A 494 17.91 8.76 -13.16
CA ARG A 494 16.55 8.43 -12.75
C ARG A 494 16.22 6.97 -12.96
N GLN A 495 15.42 6.41 -12.05
CA GLN A 495 14.90 5.06 -12.11
C GLN A 495 13.38 5.11 -11.96
N LEU A 496 12.66 4.51 -12.91
CA LEU A 496 11.21 4.36 -12.84
C LEU A 496 10.86 2.89 -12.64
N ILE A 497 10.07 2.61 -11.60
CA ILE A 497 9.44 1.33 -11.33
C ILE A 497 7.96 1.50 -11.62
N THR A 498 7.42 0.78 -12.61
CA THR A 498 6.02 0.84 -13.02
C THR A 498 5.18 -0.20 -12.30
N PRO A 499 3.82 -0.12 -12.32
CA PRO A 499 2.98 -1.19 -11.83
C PRO A 499 3.23 -2.54 -12.54
N ALA A 500 3.61 -2.52 -13.82
CA ALA A 500 3.99 -3.73 -14.54
C ALA A 500 5.27 -4.36 -13.96
N ASP A 501 6.24 -3.54 -13.53
CA ASP A 501 7.44 -4.06 -12.84
C ASP A 501 7.07 -4.64 -11.47
N LEU A 502 6.16 -3.99 -10.72
CA LEU A 502 5.66 -4.56 -9.45
C LEU A 502 5.01 -5.92 -9.66
N GLN A 503 4.29 -6.11 -10.77
CA GLN A 503 3.72 -7.41 -11.12
C GLN A 503 4.80 -8.43 -11.50
N ASN A 504 5.74 -8.06 -12.37
CA ASN A 504 6.68 -8.98 -12.98
C ASN A 504 7.87 -9.31 -12.06
N ASP A 505 8.40 -8.30 -11.35
CA ASP A 505 9.64 -8.43 -10.58
C ASP A 505 9.39 -8.64 -9.08
N TRP A 506 8.24 -8.17 -8.56
CA TRP A 506 7.85 -8.34 -7.15
C TRP A 506 6.69 -9.33 -6.96
N GLY A 507 6.09 -9.85 -8.06
CA GLY A 507 5.02 -10.84 -8.00
C GLY A 507 3.68 -10.29 -7.47
N ALA A 508 3.50 -8.96 -7.46
CA ALA A 508 2.25 -8.34 -7.03
C ALA A 508 1.20 -8.40 -8.14
N THR A 509 0.22 -9.28 -8.02
CA THR A 509 -0.82 -9.45 -9.04
C THR A 509 -1.52 -8.11 -9.36
N GLY A 510 -1.61 -7.79 -10.65
CA GLY A 510 -2.16 -6.51 -11.10
C GLY A 510 -1.29 -5.31 -10.79
N GLY A 511 -0.03 -5.50 -10.35
CA GLY A 511 0.89 -4.42 -10.01
C GLY A 511 0.45 -3.56 -8.81
N HIS A 512 -0.42 -4.08 -7.96
CA HIS A 512 -0.98 -3.31 -6.86
C HIS A 512 -0.10 -3.38 -5.61
N ALA A 513 0.43 -2.24 -5.17
CA ALA A 513 1.36 -2.15 -4.03
C ALA A 513 0.79 -2.69 -2.70
N MET A 514 -0.53 -2.60 -2.51
CA MET A 514 -1.24 -3.08 -1.31
C MET A 514 -1.95 -4.42 -1.56
N HIS A 515 -1.58 -5.16 -2.62
CA HIS A 515 -2.14 -6.45 -3.07
C HIS A 515 -3.61 -6.38 -3.52
N VAL A 516 -4.46 -5.66 -2.82
CA VAL A 516 -5.89 -5.48 -3.10
C VAL A 516 -6.22 -4.01 -2.82
N ASN A 517 -7.11 -3.41 -3.61
CA ASN A 517 -7.60 -2.05 -3.35
C ASN A 517 -8.03 -1.90 -1.89
N GLU A 518 -7.76 -0.75 -1.31
CA GLU A 518 -8.28 -0.39 0.00
C GLU A 518 -9.59 0.39 -0.18
N GLY A 519 -10.59 0.02 0.58
CA GLY A 519 -11.92 0.62 0.53
C GLY A 519 -12.84 -0.06 1.53
N PHE A 520 -14.06 0.43 1.64
CA PHE A 520 -15.01 -0.10 2.62
C PHE A 520 -15.32 -1.59 2.41
N ASP A 521 -15.37 -2.06 1.17
CA ASP A 521 -15.58 -3.47 0.80
C ASP A 521 -14.40 -4.40 1.12
N GLN A 522 -13.27 -3.81 1.52
CA GLN A 522 -12.04 -4.50 1.93
C GLN A 522 -11.70 -4.23 3.39
N PHE A 523 -12.70 -3.91 4.21
CA PHE A 523 -12.52 -3.60 5.62
C PHE A 523 -12.55 -4.87 6.49
N ALA A 524 -11.65 -4.96 7.47
CA ALA A 524 -11.58 -6.02 8.47
C ALA A 524 -11.67 -7.43 7.85
N GLN A 525 -12.67 -8.23 8.23
CA GLN A 525 -12.84 -9.62 7.76
C GLN A 525 -13.29 -9.75 6.30
N TRP A 526 -13.67 -8.66 5.63
CA TRP A 526 -13.98 -8.69 4.18
C TRP A 526 -12.71 -8.65 3.32
N ARG A 527 -11.53 -8.44 3.94
CA ARG A 527 -10.26 -8.42 3.25
C ARG A 527 -9.54 -9.77 3.34
N PRO A 528 -9.21 -10.49 2.26
CA PRO A 528 -9.48 -10.16 0.84
C PRO A 528 -10.91 -10.46 0.39
N LEU A 529 -11.58 -11.39 1.07
CA LEU A 529 -12.95 -11.84 0.82
C LEU A 529 -13.60 -12.32 2.12
N TYR A 530 -14.89 -12.10 2.24
CA TYR A 530 -15.70 -12.73 3.28
C TYR A 530 -15.55 -14.27 3.25
N GLY A 531 -15.34 -14.88 4.41
CA GLY A 531 -15.08 -16.31 4.59
C GLY A 531 -13.61 -16.68 4.65
N ILE A 532 -12.68 -15.83 4.19
CA ILE A 532 -11.21 -16.03 4.32
C ILE A 532 -10.49 -14.84 4.94
N GLY A 533 -11.23 -13.87 5.47
CA GLY A 533 -10.68 -12.63 6.05
C GLY A 533 -10.04 -12.82 7.44
N ARG A 534 -10.08 -14.04 8.00
CA ARG A 534 -9.48 -14.39 9.29
C ARG A 534 -8.20 -15.21 9.16
N TYR A 535 -7.51 -15.05 8.03
CA TYR A 535 -6.23 -15.67 7.66
C TYR A 535 -6.29 -17.15 7.27
N GLU A 536 -7.29 -17.91 7.71
CA GLU A 536 -7.50 -19.30 7.32
C GLU A 536 -8.14 -19.37 5.92
N THR A 537 -7.83 -20.41 5.18
CA THR A 537 -8.45 -20.72 3.89
C THR A 537 -9.27 -22.01 4.00
N PRO A 538 -10.13 -22.33 3.01
CA PRO A 538 -10.81 -23.62 2.97
C PRO A 538 -9.87 -24.85 2.81
N ILE A 539 -8.59 -24.62 2.49
CA ILE A 539 -7.58 -25.68 2.38
C ILE A 539 -6.90 -25.84 3.73
N ASP A 540 -7.04 -27.02 4.32
CA ASP A 540 -6.45 -27.30 5.63
C ASP A 540 -4.94 -27.10 5.64
N GLY A 541 -4.46 -26.37 6.65
CA GLY A 541 -3.06 -26.02 6.82
C GLY A 541 -2.59 -24.83 5.95
N LEU A 542 -3.43 -24.23 5.07
CA LEU A 542 -3.06 -23.04 4.30
C LEU A 542 -3.59 -21.75 4.94
N PHE A 543 -2.67 -20.85 5.28
CA PHE A 543 -2.96 -19.54 5.85
C PHE A 543 -2.52 -18.43 4.89
N LEU A 544 -3.29 -17.34 4.86
CA LEU A 544 -2.95 -16.10 4.15
C LEU A 544 -2.47 -15.05 5.14
N SER A 545 -1.57 -14.19 4.67
CA SER A 545 -1.10 -13.00 5.36
C SER A 545 -0.75 -11.92 4.33
N GLY A 546 -0.02 -10.89 4.73
CA GLY A 546 0.43 -9.83 3.84
C GLY A 546 -0.60 -8.71 3.67
N ALA A 547 -0.25 -7.73 2.83
CA ALA A 547 -1.06 -6.54 2.60
C ALA A 547 -2.48 -6.85 2.05
N GLY A 548 -2.65 -8.00 1.42
CA GLY A 548 -3.94 -8.48 0.91
C GLY A 548 -4.90 -9.02 1.95
N THR A 549 -4.50 -9.14 3.22
CA THR A 549 -5.35 -9.60 4.34
C THR A 549 -5.59 -8.47 5.34
N ALA A 550 -6.51 -8.67 6.28
CA ALA A 550 -6.71 -7.71 7.37
C ALA A 550 -5.38 -7.45 8.12
N PRO A 551 -5.15 -6.26 8.63
CA PRO A 551 -5.94 -5.05 8.52
C PRO A 551 -5.74 -4.28 7.21
N GLY A 552 -4.85 -4.69 6.30
CA GLY A 552 -4.58 -4.03 5.03
C GLY A 552 -3.11 -3.69 4.80
N GLY A 553 -2.87 -2.80 3.86
CA GLY A 553 -1.54 -2.42 3.38
C GLY A 553 -0.77 -1.46 4.28
N GLY A 554 0.39 -1.03 3.77
CA GLY A 554 1.38 -0.23 4.48
C GLY A 554 2.39 -1.08 5.25
N VAL A 555 3.48 -0.44 5.71
CA VAL A 555 4.52 -1.11 6.50
C VAL A 555 4.05 -1.19 7.96
N THR A 556 3.12 -2.08 8.25
CA THR A 556 2.49 -2.22 9.58
C THR A 556 3.00 -3.42 10.36
N GLY A 557 3.33 -4.52 9.71
CA GLY A 557 3.63 -5.81 10.34
C GLY A 557 2.41 -6.52 10.97
N ALA A 558 1.26 -5.83 11.04
CA ALA A 558 0.05 -6.38 11.67
C ALA A 558 -0.48 -7.64 10.98
N PRO A 559 -0.63 -7.70 9.64
CA PRO A 559 -1.05 -8.92 8.97
C PRO A 559 -0.17 -10.13 9.30
N GLY A 560 1.15 -9.91 9.35
CA GLY A 560 2.12 -10.96 9.72
C GLY A 560 1.93 -11.47 11.14
N ALA A 561 1.85 -10.55 12.11
CA ALA A 561 1.67 -10.88 13.52
C ALA A 561 0.33 -11.59 13.77
N ASN A 562 -0.78 -11.04 13.26
CA ASN A 562 -2.12 -11.58 13.46
C ASN A 562 -2.29 -12.98 12.85
N ALA A 563 -1.77 -13.19 11.61
CA ALA A 563 -1.82 -14.50 10.96
C ALA A 563 -0.97 -15.53 11.71
N ALA A 564 0.23 -15.16 12.15
CA ALA A 564 1.07 -16.04 12.97
C ALA A 564 0.40 -16.40 14.30
N GLU A 565 -0.18 -15.44 15.00
CA GLU A 565 -0.94 -15.71 16.25
C GLU A 565 -2.13 -16.64 16.01
N LYS A 566 -2.84 -16.45 14.88
CA LYS A 566 -3.94 -17.35 14.51
C LYS A 566 -3.45 -18.78 14.31
N LEU A 567 -2.35 -18.95 13.57
CA LEU A 567 -1.75 -20.26 13.33
C LEU A 567 -1.19 -20.89 14.62
N ILE A 568 -0.53 -20.12 15.50
CA ILE A 568 -0.05 -20.61 16.79
C ILE A 568 -1.21 -21.13 17.66
N ARG A 569 -2.35 -20.42 17.69
CA ARG A 569 -3.56 -20.89 18.40
C ARG A 569 -4.11 -22.18 17.79
N HIS A 570 -4.07 -22.30 16.46
CA HIS A 570 -4.48 -23.51 15.75
C HIS A 570 -3.57 -24.70 16.13
N LEU A 571 -2.25 -24.52 16.09
CA LEU A 571 -1.27 -25.55 16.46
C LEU A 571 -1.43 -26.04 17.90
N ARG A 572 -1.69 -25.15 18.86
CA ARG A 572 -1.92 -25.52 20.26
C ARG A 572 -3.16 -26.38 20.44
N ARG A 573 -4.27 -26.03 19.77
CA ARG A 573 -5.52 -26.84 19.82
C ARG A 573 -5.37 -28.20 19.16
N ALA A 574 -4.52 -28.31 18.12
CA ALA A 574 -4.26 -29.61 17.47
C ALA A 574 -3.35 -30.53 18.31
N ALA A 575 -2.64 -29.97 19.30
CA ALA A 575 -1.78 -30.70 20.22
C ALA A 575 -2.51 -31.13 21.52
N GLU A 576 -3.66 -30.52 21.82
CA GLU A 576 -4.60 -30.90 22.90
C GLU A 576 -5.53 -32.05 22.44
#